data_5adaf3e2e9886f5a78a5984d32ca0af7
#
_entry.id   5adaf3e2e9886f5a78a5984d32ca0af7
#
_cell.length_a   1.000
_cell.length_b   1.000
_cell.length_c   1.000
_cell.angle_alpha   90.00
_cell.angle_beta   90.00
_cell.angle_gamma   90.00
#
_symmetry.space_group_name_H-M   'P 1'
#
loop_
_entity.id
_entity.type
_entity.pdbx_description
1 polymer ?
#
loop_
_entity_poly.entity_id
_entity_poly.type
_entity_poly.pdbx_seq_one_letter_code
_entity_poly.pdbx_strand_id
1 'polypeptide(L)'
;MQEEIFEKYPIPKAYFKLALPVVFSMVISLVYNMVDTYFIAGTGNTDLVAGVALGSPIFTLMIALGDIFGLGGSSFISRLFGEKRYEDAKRISVFSFYGAIVSGVAVAAVLMIFRSLVLGLLGASEATWEYASQYYTCIALGAPFIIVALTPSNQLRTEGFATASMVGSVLGAVVNIILDPIMIFVLGWGAAGAATATVIGNVCTDIFFVWFLIKKSKNLSVDPRGFHISRSEIGAVFAIGIPASVTNLMQSIGIALTNRALLGFGDDKVAAMGIVMKINMIAASVSYTHLRAHETDSYLV
;
A
#
# COMPACT_ATOMS: atom_id res chain seq x y z
N MET A 1 2.89 -14.55 -23.67
CA MET A 1 1.64 -14.59 -22.84
C MET A 1 0.95 -13.23 -22.77
N GLN A 2 1.69 -12.11 -22.71
CA GLN A 2 1.11 -10.74 -22.72
C GLN A 2 0.56 -10.36 -24.10
N GLU A 3 1.36 -10.52 -25.16
CA GLU A 3 0.90 -10.29 -26.54
C GLU A 3 -0.35 -11.11 -26.86
N GLU A 4 -0.46 -12.33 -26.33
CA GLU A 4 -1.63 -13.17 -26.53
C GLU A 4 -2.90 -12.65 -25.82
N ILE A 5 -2.78 -12.01 -24.66
CA ILE A 5 -3.94 -11.50 -23.93
C ILE A 5 -4.50 -10.26 -24.65
N PHE A 6 -3.61 -9.37 -25.11
CA PHE A 6 -4.03 -8.12 -25.74
C PHE A 6 -4.31 -8.25 -27.23
N GLU A 7 -3.64 -9.19 -27.94
CA GLU A 7 -3.79 -9.36 -29.37
C GLU A 7 -4.80 -10.46 -29.77
N LYS A 8 -4.95 -11.54 -28.98
CA LYS A 8 -5.75 -12.71 -29.37
C LYS A 8 -7.06 -12.90 -28.61
N TYR A 9 -7.24 -12.24 -27.43
CA TYR A 9 -8.46 -12.41 -26.66
C TYR A 9 -9.51 -11.37 -27.04
N PRO A 10 -10.82 -11.75 -27.10
CA PRO A 10 -11.90 -10.78 -27.14
C PRO A 10 -11.81 -9.82 -25.93
N ILE A 11 -12.08 -8.54 -26.16
CA ILE A 11 -11.94 -7.47 -25.14
C ILE A 11 -12.57 -7.85 -23.79
N PRO A 12 -13.81 -8.37 -23.72
CA PRO A 12 -14.41 -8.76 -22.44
C PRO A 12 -13.59 -9.83 -21.70
N LYS A 13 -13.08 -10.83 -22.42
CA LYS A 13 -12.30 -11.92 -21.81
C LYS A 13 -10.94 -11.45 -21.31
N ALA A 14 -10.27 -10.55 -22.03
CA ALA A 14 -9.02 -9.91 -21.59
C ALA A 14 -9.27 -9.06 -20.35
N TYR A 15 -10.34 -8.27 -20.35
CA TYR A 15 -10.75 -7.44 -19.22
C TYR A 15 -10.99 -8.27 -17.95
N PHE A 16 -11.85 -9.30 -18.02
CA PHE A 16 -12.11 -10.14 -16.84
C PHE A 16 -10.87 -10.85 -16.33
N LYS A 17 -9.99 -11.30 -17.21
CA LYS A 17 -8.75 -11.98 -16.82
C LYS A 17 -7.77 -11.07 -16.06
N LEU A 18 -7.78 -9.78 -16.34
CA LEU A 18 -6.92 -8.80 -15.68
C LEU A 18 -7.61 -8.13 -14.47
N ALA A 19 -8.91 -7.82 -14.60
CA ALA A 19 -9.64 -7.11 -13.57
C ALA A 19 -10.00 -8.00 -12.36
N LEU A 20 -10.42 -9.26 -12.61
CA LEU A 20 -10.88 -10.15 -11.55
C LEU A 20 -9.83 -10.38 -10.45
N PRO A 21 -8.54 -10.67 -10.75
CA PRO A 21 -7.51 -10.78 -9.71
C PRO A 21 -7.33 -9.48 -8.91
N VAL A 22 -7.45 -8.32 -9.54
CA VAL A 22 -7.32 -7.01 -8.86
C VAL A 22 -8.49 -6.80 -7.89
N VAL A 23 -9.72 -7.09 -8.32
CA VAL A 23 -10.91 -7.01 -7.47
C VAL A 23 -10.77 -7.97 -6.27
N PHE A 24 -10.34 -9.20 -6.50
CA PHE A 24 -10.08 -10.16 -5.41
C PHE A 24 -9.02 -9.63 -4.43
N SER A 25 -7.94 -9.03 -4.91
CA SER A 25 -6.93 -8.41 -4.03
C SER A 25 -7.55 -7.30 -3.16
N MET A 26 -8.41 -6.46 -3.75
CA MET A 26 -9.09 -5.39 -3.01
C MET A 26 -10.02 -5.95 -1.93
N VAL A 27 -10.84 -6.96 -2.26
CA VAL A 27 -11.74 -7.61 -1.30
C VAL A 27 -10.94 -8.23 -0.15
N ILE A 28 -9.86 -8.93 -0.43
CA ILE A 28 -9.00 -9.54 0.61
C ILE A 28 -8.34 -8.47 1.45
N SER A 29 -7.90 -7.36 0.86
CA SER A 29 -7.36 -6.22 1.63
C SER A 29 -8.40 -5.60 2.56
N LEU A 30 -9.66 -5.53 2.15
CA LEU A 30 -10.77 -5.08 3.01
C LEU A 30 -10.98 -6.06 4.18
N VAL A 31 -11.07 -7.35 3.88
CA VAL A 31 -11.25 -8.38 4.91
C VAL A 31 -10.10 -8.33 5.91
N TYR A 32 -8.87 -8.27 5.43
CA TYR A 32 -7.68 -8.14 6.28
C TYR A 32 -7.76 -6.91 7.20
N ASN A 33 -8.08 -5.73 6.67
CA ASN A 33 -8.20 -4.51 7.47
C ASN A 33 -9.31 -4.61 8.53
N MET A 34 -10.40 -5.33 8.24
CA MET A 34 -11.48 -5.57 9.21
C MET A 34 -11.05 -6.54 10.30
N VAL A 35 -10.36 -7.61 9.94
CA VAL A 35 -9.87 -8.64 10.88
C VAL A 35 -8.83 -8.03 11.82
N ASP A 36 -7.87 -7.25 11.30
CA ASP A 36 -6.89 -6.50 12.09
C ASP A 36 -7.60 -5.58 13.10
N THR A 37 -8.60 -4.81 12.64
CA THR A 37 -9.38 -3.95 13.53
C THR A 37 -10.15 -4.75 14.59
N TYR A 38 -10.70 -5.91 14.23
CA TYR A 38 -11.42 -6.78 15.15
C TYR A 38 -10.49 -7.29 16.26
N PHE A 39 -9.27 -7.71 15.94
CA PHE A 39 -8.31 -8.15 16.95
C PHE A 39 -7.85 -6.99 17.84
N ILE A 40 -7.58 -5.81 17.27
CA ILE A 40 -7.21 -4.62 18.05
C ILE A 40 -8.35 -4.21 19.00
N ALA A 41 -9.60 -4.16 18.51
CA ALA A 41 -10.77 -3.85 19.33
C ALA A 41 -11.04 -4.94 20.39
N GLY A 42 -10.75 -6.19 20.05
CA GLY A 42 -10.89 -7.35 20.96
C GLY A 42 -9.98 -7.30 22.19
N THR A 43 -8.98 -6.41 22.23
CA THR A 43 -8.17 -6.16 23.43
C THR A 43 -8.99 -5.54 24.57
N GLY A 44 -10.15 -4.93 24.26
CA GLY A 44 -10.99 -4.21 25.24
C GLY A 44 -10.36 -2.91 25.77
N ASN A 45 -9.21 -2.50 25.22
CA ASN A 45 -8.49 -1.29 25.63
C ASN A 45 -8.72 -0.15 24.62
N THR A 46 -9.56 0.80 24.99
CA THR A 46 -9.93 1.95 24.14
C THR A 46 -8.72 2.81 23.77
N ASP A 47 -7.78 3.01 24.72
CA ASP A 47 -6.59 3.84 24.49
C ASP A 47 -5.63 3.17 23.48
N LEU A 48 -5.55 1.83 23.50
CA LEU A 48 -4.81 1.07 22.48
C LEU A 48 -5.46 1.23 21.11
N VAL A 49 -6.79 1.10 21.01
CA VAL A 49 -7.52 1.28 19.75
C VAL A 49 -7.32 2.70 19.21
N ALA A 50 -7.43 3.71 20.07
CA ALA A 50 -7.17 5.11 19.71
C ALA A 50 -5.72 5.32 19.26
N GLY A 51 -4.75 4.77 19.99
CA GLY A 51 -3.32 4.85 19.66
C GLY A 51 -2.99 4.28 18.28
N VAL A 52 -3.56 3.12 17.92
CA VAL A 52 -3.43 2.53 16.58
C VAL A 52 -4.12 3.39 15.52
N ALA A 53 -5.31 3.93 15.81
CA ALA A 53 -6.03 4.79 14.88
C ALA A 53 -5.24 6.08 14.56
N LEU A 54 -4.50 6.63 15.53
CA LEU A 54 -3.60 7.77 15.31
C LEU A 54 -2.44 7.44 14.36
N GLY A 55 -2.06 6.18 14.22
CA GLY A 55 -1.04 5.74 13.26
C GLY A 55 -1.53 5.62 11.81
N SER A 56 -2.84 5.59 11.58
CA SER A 56 -3.43 5.41 10.24
C SER A 56 -2.99 6.45 9.20
N PRO A 57 -2.86 7.76 9.51
CA PRO A 57 -2.35 8.75 8.57
C PRO A 57 -0.94 8.42 8.07
N ILE A 58 -0.07 7.91 8.93
CA ILE A 58 1.31 7.55 8.58
C ILE A 58 1.32 6.39 7.58
N PHE A 59 0.50 5.37 7.81
CA PHE A 59 0.38 4.24 6.88
C PHE A 59 -0.14 4.71 5.51
N THR A 60 -1.16 5.58 5.48
CA THR A 60 -1.71 6.16 4.25
C THR A 60 -0.68 7.04 3.53
N LEU A 61 0.14 7.79 4.27
CA LEU A 61 1.25 8.56 3.71
C LEU A 61 2.28 7.65 3.02
N MET A 62 2.62 6.49 3.62
CA MET A 62 3.53 5.52 3.00
C MET A 62 2.96 4.95 1.71
N ILE A 63 1.65 4.68 1.65
CA ILE A 63 0.98 4.27 0.41
C ILE A 63 1.11 5.38 -0.64
N ALA A 64 0.85 6.64 -0.30
CA ALA A 64 0.99 7.77 -1.22
C ALA A 64 2.41 7.85 -1.81
N LEU A 65 3.44 7.69 -0.99
CA LEU A 65 4.84 7.72 -1.42
C LEU A 65 5.20 6.50 -2.28
N GLY A 66 4.67 5.33 -1.95
CA GLY A 66 4.85 4.11 -2.74
C GLY A 66 4.19 4.21 -4.13
N ASP A 67 3.06 4.90 -4.23
CA ASP A 67 2.35 5.13 -5.49
C ASP A 67 3.15 6.02 -6.46
N ILE A 68 4.02 6.90 -5.96
CA ILE A 68 4.90 7.70 -6.84
C ILE A 68 5.72 6.76 -7.74
N PHE A 69 6.33 5.73 -7.17
CA PHE A 69 7.14 4.78 -7.92
C PHE A 69 6.29 3.63 -8.49
N GLY A 70 5.28 3.18 -7.76
CA GLY A 70 4.40 2.10 -8.16
C GLY A 70 3.54 2.46 -9.38
N LEU A 71 2.73 3.50 -9.28
CA LEU A 71 1.86 3.95 -10.38
C LEU A 71 2.63 4.74 -11.42
N GLY A 72 3.54 5.64 -11.01
CA GLY A 72 4.36 6.41 -11.93
C GLY A 72 5.25 5.53 -12.80
N GLY A 73 5.98 4.60 -12.18
CA GLY A 73 6.83 3.65 -12.89
C GLY A 73 6.05 2.70 -13.79
N SER A 74 4.97 2.09 -13.29
CA SER A 74 4.16 1.13 -14.05
C SER A 74 3.45 1.77 -15.24
N SER A 75 2.94 2.99 -15.10
CA SER A 75 2.32 3.72 -16.20
C SER A 75 3.33 4.05 -17.32
N PHE A 76 4.55 4.46 -16.96
CA PHE A 76 5.60 4.71 -17.93
C PHE A 76 6.08 3.41 -18.60
N ILE A 77 6.24 2.33 -17.84
CA ILE A 77 6.55 0.99 -18.37
C ILE A 77 5.48 0.53 -19.35
N SER A 78 4.19 0.76 -19.05
CA SER A 78 3.09 0.40 -19.96
C SER A 78 3.21 1.09 -21.32
N ARG A 79 3.60 2.37 -21.35
CA ARG A 79 3.86 3.12 -22.60
C ARG A 79 5.04 2.51 -23.37
N LEU A 80 6.15 2.21 -22.66
CA LEU A 80 7.33 1.60 -23.28
C LEU A 80 7.02 0.20 -23.87
N PHE A 81 6.13 -0.56 -23.24
CA PHE A 81 5.63 -1.82 -23.80
C PHE A 81 4.84 -1.60 -25.08
N GLY A 82 3.98 -0.56 -25.13
CA GLY A 82 3.28 -0.20 -26.36
C GLY A 82 4.22 0.21 -27.50
N GLU A 83 5.35 0.84 -27.15
CA GLU A 83 6.43 1.21 -28.10
C GLU A 83 7.41 0.04 -28.39
N LYS A 84 7.21 -1.14 -27.78
CA LYS A 84 8.09 -2.33 -27.87
C LYS A 84 9.52 -2.08 -27.36
N ARG A 85 9.71 -1.12 -26.49
CA ARG A 85 10.99 -0.71 -25.88
C ARG A 85 11.24 -1.43 -24.56
N TYR A 86 11.40 -2.75 -24.63
CA TYR A 86 11.49 -3.61 -23.43
C TYR A 86 12.73 -3.38 -22.57
N GLU A 87 13.88 -3.05 -23.17
CA GLU A 87 15.09 -2.76 -22.40
C GLU A 87 14.99 -1.45 -21.61
N ASP A 88 14.29 -0.46 -22.15
CA ASP A 88 14.00 0.76 -21.41
C ASP A 88 13.02 0.49 -20.27
N ALA A 89 12.02 -0.35 -20.50
CA ALA A 89 11.09 -0.79 -19.45
C ALA A 89 11.81 -1.48 -18.28
N LYS A 90 12.81 -2.34 -18.55
CA LYS A 90 13.65 -2.94 -17.50
C LYS A 90 14.38 -1.88 -16.67
N ARG A 91 14.96 -0.88 -17.32
CA ARG A 91 15.66 0.22 -16.62
C ARG A 91 14.73 1.00 -15.71
N ILE A 92 13.52 1.33 -16.19
CA ILE A 92 12.51 2.02 -15.38
C ILE A 92 12.02 1.15 -14.23
N SER A 93 11.88 -0.17 -14.44
CA SER A 93 11.53 -1.12 -13.38
C SER A 93 12.56 -1.09 -12.24
N VAL A 94 13.86 -1.19 -12.57
CA VAL A 94 14.97 -1.13 -11.61
C VAL A 94 14.97 0.22 -10.88
N PHE A 95 14.85 1.33 -11.61
CA PHE A 95 14.81 2.66 -11.01
C PHE A 95 13.65 2.80 -10.01
N SER A 96 12.45 2.41 -10.41
CA SER A 96 11.26 2.53 -9.55
C SER A 96 11.40 1.67 -8.29
N PHE A 97 11.95 0.47 -8.41
CA PHE A 97 12.16 -0.43 -7.27
C PHE A 97 13.18 0.15 -6.27
N TYR A 98 14.36 0.55 -6.73
CA TYR A 98 15.37 1.14 -5.84
C TYR A 98 15.01 2.53 -5.36
N GLY A 99 14.31 3.32 -6.18
CA GLY A 99 13.74 4.61 -5.78
C GLY A 99 12.75 4.47 -4.62
N ALA A 100 11.90 3.45 -4.66
CA ALA A 100 10.99 3.12 -3.58
C ALA A 100 11.74 2.70 -2.29
N ILE A 101 12.82 1.88 -2.40
CA ILE A 101 13.66 1.50 -1.24
C ILE A 101 14.30 2.75 -0.62
N VAL A 102 14.96 3.58 -1.41
CA VAL A 102 15.65 4.79 -0.92
C VAL A 102 14.65 5.75 -0.28
N SER A 103 13.49 5.96 -0.92
CA SER A 103 12.39 6.76 -0.37
C SER A 103 11.90 6.18 0.96
N GLY A 104 11.69 4.87 1.04
CA GLY A 104 11.25 4.19 2.26
C GLY A 104 12.23 4.34 3.41
N VAL A 105 13.54 4.18 3.15
CA VAL A 105 14.59 4.38 4.15
C VAL A 105 14.65 5.84 4.60
N ALA A 106 14.56 6.79 3.66
CA ALA A 106 14.54 8.22 3.97
C ALA A 106 13.33 8.58 4.84
N VAL A 107 12.14 8.07 4.49
CA VAL A 107 10.91 8.27 5.26
C VAL A 107 11.03 7.66 6.66
N ALA A 108 11.55 6.44 6.79
CA ALA A 108 11.80 5.81 8.09
C ALA A 108 12.70 6.69 8.97
N ALA A 109 13.81 7.19 8.41
CA ALA A 109 14.75 8.05 9.13
C ALA A 109 14.07 9.37 9.57
N VAL A 110 13.35 10.04 8.67
CA VAL A 110 12.63 11.28 8.99
C VAL A 110 11.58 11.04 10.06
N LEU A 111 10.77 10.00 9.93
CA LEU A 111 9.73 9.69 10.92
C LEU A 111 10.33 9.35 12.29
N MET A 112 11.47 8.65 12.33
CA MET A 112 12.14 8.33 13.60
C MET A 112 12.77 9.55 14.25
N ILE A 113 13.40 10.44 13.48
CA ILE A 113 14.00 11.69 14.00
C ILE A 113 12.91 12.61 14.57
N PHE A 114 11.80 12.76 13.87
CA PHE A 114 10.71 13.67 14.26
C PHE A 114 9.57 12.98 15.01
N ARG A 115 9.81 11.77 15.57
CA ARG A 115 8.80 10.94 16.23
C ARG A 115 7.89 11.72 17.20
N SER A 116 8.47 12.43 18.16
CA SER A 116 7.69 13.15 19.19
C SER A 116 6.87 14.30 18.60
N LEU A 117 7.42 15.01 17.61
CA LEU A 117 6.71 16.06 16.91
C LEU A 117 5.52 15.51 16.15
N VAL A 118 5.73 14.42 15.39
CA VAL A 118 4.68 13.80 14.58
C VAL A 118 3.57 13.22 15.44
N LEU A 119 3.90 12.51 16.54
CA LEU A 119 2.89 11.99 17.48
C LEU A 119 2.07 13.11 18.12
N GLY A 120 2.69 14.23 18.49
CA GLY A 120 1.99 15.39 19.00
C GLY A 120 1.08 16.05 17.95
N LEU A 121 1.52 16.13 16.68
CA LEU A 121 0.70 16.62 15.57
C LEU A 121 -0.49 15.72 15.25
N LEU A 122 -0.32 14.39 15.36
CA LEU A 122 -1.38 13.41 15.19
C LEU A 122 -2.40 13.44 16.33
N GLY A 123 -2.03 14.02 17.47
CA GLY A 123 -2.90 14.20 18.61
C GLY A 123 -2.83 13.08 19.64
N ALA A 124 -1.66 12.50 19.86
CA ALA A 124 -1.48 11.55 20.94
C ALA A 124 -1.65 12.24 22.31
N SER A 125 -2.59 11.75 23.12
CA SER A 125 -2.80 12.17 24.50
C SER A 125 -1.85 11.44 25.45
N GLU A 126 -1.81 11.80 26.73
CA GLU A 126 -1.01 11.09 27.73
C GLU A 126 -1.44 9.60 27.82
N ALA A 127 -2.74 9.32 27.72
CA ALA A 127 -3.28 7.97 27.80
C ALA A 127 -2.94 7.12 26.54
N THR A 128 -2.96 7.72 25.37
CA THR A 128 -2.72 7.01 24.10
C THR A 128 -1.27 7.03 23.66
N TRP A 129 -0.41 7.85 24.28
CA TRP A 129 0.97 8.08 23.86
C TRP A 129 1.80 6.80 23.75
N GLU A 130 1.70 5.93 24.73
CA GLU A 130 2.46 4.68 24.76
C GLU A 130 2.09 3.79 23.56
N TYR A 131 0.81 3.54 23.38
CA TYR A 131 0.30 2.70 22.29
C TYR A 131 0.55 3.28 20.91
N ALA A 132 0.28 4.58 20.74
CA ALA A 132 0.56 5.29 19.50
C ALA A 132 2.05 5.26 19.16
N SER A 133 2.92 5.46 20.15
CA SER A 133 4.36 5.44 20.00
C SER A 133 4.91 4.06 19.63
N GLN A 134 4.38 2.99 20.23
CA GLN A 134 4.74 1.61 19.91
C GLN A 134 4.34 1.27 18.47
N TYR A 135 3.09 1.51 18.10
CA TYR A 135 2.58 1.29 16.74
C TYR A 135 3.38 2.09 15.71
N TYR A 136 3.53 3.39 15.95
CA TYR A 136 4.27 4.32 15.08
C TYR A 136 5.69 3.83 14.83
N THR A 137 6.42 3.43 15.87
CA THR A 137 7.82 3.01 15.75
C THR A 137 7.95 1.80 14.84
N CYS A 138 7.11 0.76 15.04
CA CYS A 138 7.13 -0.43 14.21
C CYS A 138 6.78 -0.11 12.76
N ILE A 139 5.75 0.70 12.50
CA ILE A 139 5.35 1.11 11.15
C ILE A 139 6.44 1.97 10.50
N ALA A 140 7.04 2.93 11.23
CA ALA A 140 8.10 3.78 10.69
C ALA A 140 9.34 2.97 10.29
N LEU A 141 9.76 1.99 11.09
CA LEU A 141 10.85 1.08 10.74
C LEU A 141 10.47 0.15 9.57
N GLY A 142 9.20 -0.19 9.45
CA GLY A 142 8.64 -0.98 8.35
C GLY A 142 8.43 -0.20 7.05
N ALA A 143 8.60 1.14 7.04
CA ALA A 143 8.33 1.98 5.89
C ALA A 143 9.01 1.53 4.58
N PRO A 144 10.28 1.08 4.57
CA PRO A 144 10.91 0.58 3.34
C PRO A 144 10.11 -0.55 2.69
N PHE A 145 9.63 -1.51 3.47
CA PHE A 145 8.87 -2.66 2.99
C PHE A 145 7.46 -2.26 2.54
N ILE A 146 6.77 -1.41 3.31
CA ILE A 146 5.42 -0.95 2.96
C ILE A 146 5.43 -0.15 1.65
N ILE A 147 6.41 0.72 1.45
CA ILE A 147 6.53 1.56 0.25
C ILE A 147 6.95 0.72 -0.96
N VAL A 148 7.88 -0.20 -0.78
CA VAL A 148 8.40 -1.05 -1.87
C VAL A 148 7.33 -1.99 -2.40
N ALA A 149 6.48 -2.59 -1.56
CA ALA A 149 5.47 -3.57 -1.96
C ALA A 149 4.55 -3.09 -3.11
N LEU A 150 4.28 -1.78 -3.17
CA LEU A 150 3.43 -1.20 -4.21
C LEU A 150 4.09 -1.20 -5.60
N THR A 151 5.42 -1.06 -5.66
CA THR A 151 6.14 -0.99 -6.93
C THR A 151 6.08 -2.29 -7.71
N PRO A 152 6.58 -3.44 -7.22
CA PRO A 152 6.51 -4.70 -7.97
C PRO A 152 5.06 -5.18 -8.18
N SER A 153 4.15 -4.90 -7.25
CA SER A 153 2.73 -5.21 -7.41
C SER A 153 2.14 -4.57 -8.66
N ASN A 154 2.35 -3.27 -8.86
CA ASN A 154 1.86 -2.54 -10.03
C ASN A 154 2.62 -2.94 -11.31
N GLN A 155 3.93 -3.14 -11.24
CA GLN A 155 4.76 -3.58 -12.37
C GLN A 155 4.33 -4.96 -12.88
N LEU A 156 4.06 -5.92 -12.01
CA LEU A 156 3.57 -7.25 -12.39
C LEU A 156 2.22 -7.18 -13.10
N ARG A 157 1.30 -6.31 -12.66
CA ARG A 157 0.03 -6.07 -13.35
C ARG A 157 0.24 -5.54 -14.76
N THR A 158 1.17 -4.59 -14.92
CA THR A 158 1.52 -4.01 -16.22
C THR A 158 2.13 -5.04 -17.16
N GLU A 159 2.92 -5.98 -16.64
CA GLU A 159 3.44 -7.11 -17.43
C GLU A 159 2.38 -8.22 -17.69
N GLY A 160 1.13 -8.07 -17.23
CA GLY A 160 0.02 -9.04 -17.41
C GLY A 160 0.00 -10.16 -16.37
N PHE A 161 0.83 -10.09 -15.35
CA PHE A 161 0.85 -11.02 -14.23
C PHE A 161 -0.07 -10.58 -13.07
N ALA A 162 -1.30 -10.11 -13.41
CA ALA A 162 -2.27 -9.65 -12.40
C ALA A 162 -2.56 -10.72 -11.33
N THR A 163 -2.61 -12.00 -11.71
CA THR A 163 -2.78 -13.11 -10.76
C THR A 163 -1.60 -13.23 -9.80
N ALA A 164 -0.37 -13.02 -10.26
CA ALA A 164 0.80 -13.06 -9.37
C ALA A 164 0.80 -11.87 -8.40
N SER A 165 0.41 -10.68 -8.88
CA SER A 165 0.21 -9.51 -8.01
C SER A 165 -0.84 -9.80 -6.92
N MET A 166 -1.96 -10.42 -7.29
CA MET A 166 -2.99 -10.87 -6.34
C MET A 166 -2.43 -11.87 -5.33
N VAL A 167 -1.76 -12.93 -5.78
CA VAL A 167 -1.22 -13.97 -4.89
C VAL A 167 -0.24 -13.39 -3.87
N GLY A 168 0.65 -12.48 -4.29
CA GLY A 168 1.58 -11.81 -3.37
C GLY A 168 0.85 -10.96 -2.32
N SER A 169 -0.15 -10.19 -2.72
CA SER A 169 -0.95 -9.38 -1.79
C SER A 169 -1.74 -10.25 -0.82
N VAL A 170 -2.34 -11.35 -1.31
CA VAL A 170 -3.07 -12.32 -0.48
C VAL A 170 -2.15 -13.00 0.52
N LEU A 171 -0.95 -13.39 0.09
CA LEU A 171 0.06 -14.00 0.97
C LEU A 171 0.37 -13.09 2.15
N GLY A 172 0.65 -11.81 1.91
CA GLY A 172 0.91 -10.84 2.97
C GLY A 172 -0.28 -10.66 3.91
N ALA A 173 -1.49 -10.57 3.36
CA ALA A 173 -2.71 -10.45 4.15
C ALA A 173 -2.96 -11.68 5.04
N VAL A 174 -2.77 -12.88 4.51
CA VAL A 174 -2.94 -14.14 5.27
C VAL A 174 -1.88 -14.25 6.38
N VAL A 175 -0.63 -13.91 6.09
CA VAL A 175 0.44 -13.89 7.10
C VAL A 175 0.09 -12.90 8.22
N ASN A 176 -0.37 -11.70 7.88
CA ASN A 176 -0.78 -10.71 8.87
C ASN A 176 -1.94 -11.24 9.73
N ILE A 177 -3.03 -11.74 9.13
CA ILE A 177 -4.20 -12.29 9.85
C ILE A 177 -3.81 -13.41 10.84
N ILE A 178 -2.82 -14.24 10.49
CA ILE A 178 -2.34 -15.31 11.37
C ILE A 178 -1.48 -14.74 12.50
N LEU A 179 -0.65 -13.75 12.21
CA LEU A 179 0.28 -13.16 13.17
C LEU A 179 -0.39 -12.21 14.15
N ASP A 180 -1.44 -11.50 13.74
CA ASP A 180 -2.16 -10.55 14.61
C ASP A 180 -2.57 -11.16 15.96
N PRO A 181 -3.36 -12.24 16.04
CA PRO A 181 -3.76 -12.79 17.31
C PRO A 181 -2.57 -13.33 18.12
N ILE A 182 -1.54 -13.84 17.46
CA ILE A 182 -0.34 -14.34 18.12
C ILE A 182 0.43 -13.19 18.77
N MET A 183 0.66 -12.10 18.02
CA MET A 183 1.45 -10.98 18.51
C MET A 183 0.69 -10.09 19.47
N ILE A 184 -0.62 -9.88 19.24
CA ILE A 184 -1.45 -9.01 20.09
C ILE A 184 -1.74 -9.69 21.42
N PHE A 185 -2.22 -10.96 21.40
CA PHE A 185 -2.76 -11.63 22.59
C PHE A 185 -1.77 -12.63 23.21
N VAL A 186 -1.15 -13.52 22.40
CA VAL A 186 -0.29 -14.57 22.95
C VAL A 186 1.04 -13.99 23.44
N LEU A 187 1.67 -13.11 22.65
CA LEU A 187 2.90 -12.41 23.04
C LEU A 187 2.63 -11.16 23.91
N GLY A 188 1.40 -10.67 23.94
CA GLY A 188 1.01 -9.49 24.71
C GLY A 188 1.61 -8.18 24.20
N TRP A 189 2.02 -8.12 22.91
CA TRP A 189 2.66 -6.91 22.35
C TRP A 189 1.65 -5.81 21.99
N GLY A 190 0.34 -6.07 22.05
CA GLY A 190 -0.70 -5.08 21.83
C GLY A 190 -0.52 -4.29 20.52
N ALA A 191 -0.39 -2.98 20.63
CA ALA A 191 -0.23 -2.08 19.46
C ALA A 191 1.04 -2.36 18.65
N ALA A 192 2.17 -2.66 19.31
CA ALA A 192 3.40 -3.06 18.63
C ALA A 192 3.22 -4.39 17.89
N GLY A 193 2.42 -5.32 18.44
CA GLY A 193 2.11 -6.60 17.82
C GLY A 193 1.38 -6.44 16.51
N ALA A 194 0.31 -5.65 16.46
CA ALA A 194 -0.44 -5.34 15.24
C ALA A 194 0.45 -4.70 14.17
N ALA A 195 1.24 -3.70 14.55
CA ALA A 195 2.16 -3.05 13.62
C ALA A 195 3.23 -4.00 13.07
N THR A 196 3.80 -4.85 13.93
CA THR A 196 4.83 -5.81 13.53
C THR A 196 4.27 -6.89 12.59
N ALA A 197 3.07 -7.41 12.87
CA ALA A 197 2.38 -8.35 11.98
C ALA A 197 2.14 -7.75 10.59
N THR A 198 1.72 -6.48 10.53
CA THR A 198 1.56 -5.73 9.29
C THR A 198 2.89 -5.61 8.52
N VAL A 199 3.98 -5.27 9.19
CA VAL A 199 5.30 -5.16 8.54
C VAL A 199 5.78 -6.53 8.03
N ILE A 200 5.65 -7.60 8.82
CA ILE A 200 6.03 -8.95 8.38
C ILE A 200 5.19 -9.40 7.18
N GLY A 201 3.89 -9.11 7.16
CA GLY A 201 3.04 -9.35 6.00
C GLY A 201 3.57 -8.69 4.73
N ASN A 202 3.98 -7.41 4.83
CA ASN A 202 4.59 -6.68 3.69
C ASN A 202 5.93 -7.27 3.29
N VAL A 203 6.80 -7.65 4.24
CA VAL A 203 8.07 -8.33 3.95
C VAL A 203 7.85 -9.64 3.18
N CYS A 204 6.89 -10.47 3.59
CA CYS A 204 6.55 -11.70 2.88
C CYS A 204 6.04 -11.41 1.46
N THR A 205 5.24 -10.36 1.29
CA THR A 205 4.78 -9.87 -0.01
C THR A 205 5.96 -9.47 -0.90
N ASP A 206 6.89 -8.68 -0.38
CA ASP A 206 8.08 -8.22 -1.10
C ASP A 206 8.98 -9.38 -1.53
N ILE A 207 9.23 -10.33 -0.63
CA ILE A 207 10.01 -11.54 -0.94
C ILE A 207 9.36 -12.31 -2.09
N PHE A 208 8.04 -12.49 -2.05
CA PHE A 208 7.33 -13.16 -3.13
C PHE A 208 7.44 -12.40 -4.45
N PHE A 209 7.23 -11.08 -4.45
CA PHE A 209 7.30 -10.27 -5.66
C PHE A 209 8.70 -10.23 -6.26
N VAL A 210 9.74 -10.05 -5.44
CA VAL A 210 11.14 -10.08 -5.91
C VAL A 210 11.48 -11.45 -6.48
N TRP A 211 11.09 -12.54 -5.78
CA TRP A 211 11.29 -13.90 -6.31
C TRP A 211 10.59 -14.09 -7.65
N PHE A 212 9.35 -13.63 -7.79
CA PHE A 212 8.58 -13.76 -9.02
C PHE A 212 9.19 -12.95 -10.17
N LEU A 213 9.61 -11.70 -9.92
CA LEU A 213 10.28 -10.86 -10.91
C LEU A 213 11.57 -11.52 -11.41
N ILE A 214 12.40 -12.05 -10.52
CA ILE A 214 13.66 -12.71 -10.88
C ILE A 214 13.43 -14.00 -11.70
N LYS A 215 12.40 -14.78 -11.36
CA LYS A 215 12.20 -16.12 -11.94
C LYS A 215 11.27 -16.17 -13.14
N LYS A 216 10.31 -15.26 -13.23
CA LYS A 216 9.19 -15.34 -14.20
C LYS A 216 9.06 -14.13 -15.11
N SER A 217 9.49 -12.95 -14.69
CA SER A 217 9.49 -11.77 -15.54
C SER A 217 10.58 -11.84 -16.60
N LYS A 218 10.26 -11.41 -17.82
CA LYS A 218 11.21 -11.30 -18.94
C LYS A 218 11.54 -9.84 -19.25
N ASN A 219 10.57 -8.95 -19.02
CA ASN A 219 10.63 -7.56 -19.46
C ASN A 219 10.82 -6.59 -18.30
N LEU A 220 10.82 -7.08 -17.05
CA LEU A 220 11.09 -6.30 -15.85
C LEU A 220 12.28 -6.89 -15.11
N SER A 221 12.95 -6.08 -14.30
CA SER A 221 14.12 -6.51 -13.55
C SER A 221 14.22 -5.78 -12.21
N VAL A 222 14.89 -6.40 -11.27
CA VAL A 222 15.36 -5.80 -10.01
C VAL A 222 16.90 -5.85 -9.90
N ASP A 223 17.60 -6.20 -10.99
CA ASP A 223 19.08 -6.27 -11.00
C ASP A 223 19.66 -4.85 -10.98
N PRO A 224 20.42 -4.47 -9.93
CA PRO A 224 21.02 -3.14 -9.81
C PRO A 224 21.99 -2.77 -10.95
N ARG A 225 22.52 -3.76 -11.66
CA ARG A 225 23.40 -3.53 -12.82
C ARG A 225 22.69 -2.82 -13.96
N GLY A 226 21.35 -2.91 -14.01
CA GLY A 226 20.51 -2.20 -14.98
C GLY A 226 20.18 -0.76 -14.58
N PHE A 227 20.76 -0.22 -13.51
CA PHE A 227 20.48 1.12 -13.03
C PHE A 227 21.13 2.19 -13.91
N HIS A 228 20.50 2.49 -15.04
CA HIS A 228 20.84 3.58 -15.92
C HIS A 228 19.55 4.32 -16.30
N ILE A 229 19.42 5.56 -15.85
CA ILE A 229 18.23 6.37 -16.10
C ILE A 229 18.60 7.79 -16.49
N SER A 230 17.90 8.35 -17.47
CA SER A 230 18.04 9.73 -17.88
C SER A 230 17.19 10.67 -17.03
N ARG A 231 17.56 11.95 -16.98
CA ARG A 231 16.76 12.98 -16.27
C ARG A 231 15.34 13.11 -16.82
N SER A 232 15.16 12.89 -18.11
CA SER A 232 13.82 12.93 -18.74
C SER A 232 12.94 11.76 -18.32
N GLU A 233 13.51 10.55 -18.16
CA GLU A 233 12.81 9.36 -17.66
C GLU A 233 12.41 9.51 -16.20
N ILE A 234 13.32 10.03 -15.36
CA ILE A 234 12.99 10.40 -13.97
C ILE A 234 11.80 11.37 -13.95
N GLY A 235 11.90 12.44 -14.76
CA GLY A 235 10.82 13.42 -14.87
C GLY A 235 9.50 12.81 -15.30
N ALA A 236 9.50 11.85 -16.23
CA ALA A 236 8.30 11.17 -16.69
C ALA A 236 7.65 10.30 -15.59
N VAL A 237 8.44 9.57 -14.80
CA VAL A 237 7.93 8.77 -13.66
C VAL A 237 7.29 9.68 -12.62
N PHE A 238 7.97 10.76 -12.22
CA PHE A 238 7.45 11.70 -11.22
C PHE A 238 6.25 12.51 -11.72
N ALA A 239 6.23 12.90 -13.00
CA ALA A 239 5.10 13.63 -13.60
C ALA A 239 3.79 12.83 -13.57
N ILE A 240 3.86 11.50 -13.57
CA ILE A 240 2.70 10.63 -13.44
C ILE A 240 2.48 10.25 -11.96
N GLY A 241 3.54 9.88 -11.26
CA GLY A 241 3.47 9.35 -9.91
C GLY A 241 3.04 10.37 -8.86
N ILE A 242 3.52 11.62 -8.94
CA ILE A 242 3.15 12.67 -7.99
C ILE A 242 1.65 12.99 -8.04
N PRO A 243 1.04 13.30 -9.21
CA PRO A 243 -0.40 13.49 -9.28
C PRO A 243 -1.22 12.28 -8.81
N ALA A 244 -0.78 11.07 -9.13
CA ALA A 244 -1.46 9.84 -8.69
C ALA A 244 -1.43 9.67 -7.16
N SER A 245 -0.35 10.11 -6.50
CA SER A 245 -0.19 10.02 -5.06
C SER A 245 -0.97 11.10 -4.28
N VAL A 246 -1.36 12.20 -4.93
CA VAL A 246 -2.02 13.34 -4.26
C VAL A 246 -3.31 12.92 -3.55
N THR A 247 -4.09 12.02 -4.13
CA THR A 247 -5.35 11.55 -3.50
C THR A 247 -5.07 10.90 -2.14
N ASN A 248 -4.11 9.98 -2.06
CA ASN A 248 -3.74 9.31 -0.82
C ASN A 248 -3.05 10.28 0.16
N LEU A 249 -2.28 11.23 -0.34
CA LEU A 249 -1.67 12.28 0.48
C LEU A 249 -2.73 13.16 1.13
N MET A 250 -3.72 13.62 0.37
CA MET A 250 -4.83 14.43 0.90
C MET A 250 -5.69 13.63 1.88
N GLN A 251 -5.88 12.33 1.63
CA GLN A 251 -6.57 11.45 2.57
C GLN A 251 -5.78 11.31 3.89
N SER A 252 -4.46 11.14 3.84
CA SER A 252 -3.60 11.08 5.03
C SER A 252 -3.74 12.35 5.87
N ILE A 253 -3.65 13.52 5.24
CA ILE A 253 -3.82 14.82 5.91
C ILE A 253 -5.24 14.94 6.50
N GLY A 254 -6.26 14.54 5.74
CA GLY A 254 -7.65 14.57 6.19
C GLY A 254 -7.88 13.72 7.44
N ILE A 255 -7.33 12.50 7.49
CA ILE A 255 -7.42 11.62 8.66
C ILE A 255 -6.70 12.26 9.86
N ALA A 256 -5.50 12.80 9.67
CA ALA A 256 -4.74 13.44 10.73
C ALA A 256 -5.50 14.65 11.33
N LEU A 257 -6.06 15.50 10.48
CA LEU A 257 -6.86 16.66 10.91
C LEU A 257 -8.14 16.23 11.64
N THR A 258 -8.81 15.19 11.16
CA THR A 258 -10.01 14.63 11.79
C THR A 258 -9.67 14.08 13.18
N ASN A 259 -8.62 13.28 13.31
CA ASN A 259 -8.18 12.77 14.60
C ASN A 259 -7.87 13.89 15.57
N ARG A 260 -7.14 14.91 15.11
CA ARG A 260 -6.79 16.08 15.95
C ARG A 260 -8.04 16.87 16.40
N ALA A 261 -9.03 17.05 15.55
CA ALA A 261 -10.28 17.74 15.90
C ALA A 261 -11.10 16.95 16.93
N LEU A 262 -11.06 15.60 16.85
CA LEU A 262 -11.80 14.73 17.77
C LEU A 262 -11.17 14.64 19.16
N LEU A 263 -9.88 14.96 19.32
CA LEU A 263 -9.21 14.94 20.63
C LEU A 263 -9.89 15.80 21.69
N GLY A 264 -10.45 16.93 21.30
CA GLY A 264 -11.21 17.81 22.21
C GLY A 264 -12.47 17.16 22.79
N PHE A 265 -12.89 16.02 22.23
CA PHE A 265 -14.09 15.27 22.63
C PHE A 265 -13.78 13.94 23.35
N GLY A 266 -12.48 13.58 23.47
CA GLY A 266 -12.00 12.40 24.15
C GLY A 266 -11.44 11.32 23.20
N ASP A 267 -10.53 10.48 23.73
CA ASP A 267 -9.83 9.43 22.97
C ASP A 267 -10.78 8.34 22.47
N ASP A 268 -11.88 8.09 23.15
CA ASP A 268 -12.93 7.17 22.75
C ASP A 268 -13.58 7.58 21.40
N LYS A 269 -13.65 8.87 21.10
CA LYS A 269 -14.15 9.37 19.81
C LYS A 269 -13.15 9.15 18.68
N VAL A 270 -11.85 9.28 18.98
CA VAL A 270 -10.78 8.94 18.02
C VAL A 270 -10.80 7.44 17.70
N ALA A 271 -10.94 6.58 18.71
CA ALA A 271 -11.08 5.14 18.53
C ALA A 271 -12.32 4.78 17.69
N ALA A 272 -13.47 5.34 18.01
CA ALA A 272 -14.72 5.13 17.28
C ALA A 272 -14.60 5.57 15.82
N MET A 273 -13.98 6.73 15.55
CA MET A 273 -13.78 7.25 14.21
C MET A 273 -12.84 6.36 13.40
N GLY A 274 -11.78 5.81 14.01
CA GLY A 274 -10.90 4.83 13.37
C GLY A 274 -11.66 3.61 12.84
N ILE A 275 -12.60 3.07 13.63
CA ILE A 275 -13.47 1.96 13.22
C ILE A 275 -14.42 2.40 12.10
N VAL A 276 -15.08 3.56 12.23
CA VAL A 276 -16.01 4.12 11.22
C VAL A 276 -15.31 4.32 9.88
N MET A 277 -14.07 4.84 9.87
CA MET A 277 -13.31 5.02 8.63
C MET A 277 -13.02 3.68 7.94
N LYS A 278 -12.74 2.61 8.67
CA LYS A 278 -12.53 1.28 8.09
C LYS A 278 -13.83 0.69 7.52
N ILE A 279 -14.97 0.91 8.16
CA ILE A 279 -16.28 0.53 7.62
C ILE A 279 -16.61 1.33 6.36
N ASN A 280 -16.35 2.65 6.35
CA ASN A 280 -16.55 3.51 5.19
C ASN A 280 -15.71 3.09 3.98
N MET A 281 -14.53 2.52 4.21
CA MET A 281 -13.67 1.97 3.16
C MET A 281 -14.37 0.86 2.36
N ILE A 282 -15.25 0.07 3.00
CA ILE A 282 -16.04 -0.96 2.32
C ILE A 282 -17.03 -0.30 1.35
N ALA A 283 -17.80 0.67 1.84
CA ALA A 283 -18.79 1.38 1.02
C ALA A 283 -18.13 2.11 -0.16
N ALA A 284 -17.00 2.77 0.09
CA ALA A 284 -16.19 3.43 -0.94
C ALA A 284 -15.66 2.45 -2.00
N SER A 285 -15.16 1.28 -1.59
CA SER A 285 -14.65 0.27 -2.51
C SER A 285 -15.73 -0.34 -3.40
N VAL A 286 -16.92 -0.60 -2.86
CA VAL A 286 -18.08 -1.07 -3.63
C VAL A 286 -18.53 0.00 -4.63
N SER A 287 -18.63 1.26 -4.19
CA SER A 287 -19.01 2.38 -5.06
C SER A 287 -17.99 2.61 -6.17
N TYR A 288 -16.69 2.52 -5.87
CA TYR A 288 -15.61 2.70 -6.84
C TYR A 288 -15.60 1.62 -7.92
N THR A 289 -15.85 0.36 -7.55
CA THR A 289 -15.98 -0.73 -8.52
C THR A 289 -17.21 -0.57 -9.40
N HIS A 290 -18.31 -0.08 -8.85
CA HIS A 290 -19.55 0.17 -9.58
C HIS A 290 -19.41 1.33 -10.58
N LEU A 291 -18.82 2.45 -10.16
CA LEU A 291 -18.55 3.62 -11.01
C LEU A 291 -17.62 3.26 -12.19
N ARG A 292 -16.54 2.52 -11.95
CA ARG A 292 -15.65 2.08 -13.02
C ARG A 292 -16.33 1.15 -14.02
N ALA A 293 -17.24 0.30 -13.58
CA ALA A 293 -18.04 -0.53 -14.48
C ALA A 293 -18.90 0.33 -15.41
N HIS A 294 -19.52 1.39 -14.89
CA HIS A 294 -20.34 2.32 -15.69
C HIS A 294 -19.53 3.21 -16.63
N GLU A 295 -18.33 3.67 -16.24
CA GLU A 295 -17.47 4.45 -17.13
C GLU A 295 -17.02 3.62 -18.35
N THR A 296 -16.81 2.31 -18.18
CA THR A 296 -16.43 1.43 -19.28
C THR A 296 -17.57 1.23 -20.28
N ASP A 297 -18.81 1.21 -19.81
CA ASP A 297 -20.00 1.12 -20.68
C ASP A 297 -20.23 2.39 -21.51
N SER A 298 -19.84 3.56 -20.98
CA SER A 298 -20.01 4.87 -21.65
C SER A 298 -19.01 5.10 -22.79
N TYR A 299 -17.88 4.41 -22.82
CA TYR A 299 -16.87 4.53 -23.89
C TYR A 299 -16.99 3.46 -24.98
N LEU A 300 -17.99 2.57 -24.87
CA LEU A 300 -18.29 1.52 -25.88
C LEU A 300 -19.50 1.86 -26.77
N VAL A 301 -20.06 3.07 -26.65
CA VAL A 301 -21.05 3.68 -27.55
C VAL A 301 -20.39 4.87 -28.27
#